data_61c696eeef867bcb278ef91748e74c82
#
_entry.id   61c696eeef867bcb278ef91748e74c82
#
_cell.length_a   1.000
_cell.length_b   1.000
_cell.length_c   1.000
_cell.angle_alpha   90.00
_cell.angle_beta   90.00
_cell.angle_gamma   90.00
#
_symmetry.space_group_name_H-M   'P 1'
#
loop_
_entity.id
_entity.type
_entity.pdbx_description
1 polymer ?
#
loop_
_entity_poly.entity_id
_entity_poly.type
_entity_poly.pdbx_seq_one_letter_code
_entity_poly.pdbx_strand_id
1 'polypeptide(L)'
;MKTVRSAGLLLFRERPAAVEVFLVHPGGPFWARKDQGAWSVPKGLVAAGEEELACARREFREETGFDPGPGGGECDLGEIRLPSGKWLHVWALAGDCDPTQLRSNEFELEWPPHSGRRSRFPEVDRGGWFAPDPARLKIQSGQRPLLERFFGAR
;
A
#
# COMPACT_ATOMS: atom_id res chain seq x y z
N MET A 1 -12.02 -6.98 23.12
CA MET A 1 -10.83 -6.39 22.51
C MET A 1 -11.14 -5.88 21.12
N LYS A 2 -10.75 -4.64 20.86
CA LYS A 2 -10.92 -4.10 19.52
C LYS A 2 -9.88 -4.69 18.59
N THR A 3 -10.31 -5.29 17.49
CA THR A 3 -9.42 -5.74 16.44
C THR A 3 -9.04 -4.53 15.58
N VAL A 4 -7.74 -4.29 15.42
CA VAL A 4 -7.25 -3.20 14.57
C VAL A 4 -7.33 -3.67 13.12
N ARG A 5 -8.02 -2.88 12.31
CA ARG A 5 -8.26 -3.19 10.90
C ARG A 5 -7.67 -2.13 10.01
N SER A 6 -7.08 -2.58 8.91
CA SER A 6 -6.56 -1.73 7.84
C SER A 6 -7.21 -2.16 6.53
N ALA A 7 -7.23 -1.26 5.58
CA ALA A 7 -7.72 -1.54 4.24
C ALA A 7 -6.78 -0.95 3.21
N GLY A 8 -6.65 -1.60 2.07
CA GLY A 8 -5.74 -1.18 1.02
C GLY A 8 -6.26 -1.48 -0.37
N LEU A 9 -5.65 -0.84 -1.35
CA LEU A 9 -6.03 -0.95 -2.75
C LEU A 9 -4.81 -1.35 -3.58
N LEU A 10 -4.90 -2.49 -4.25
CA LEU A 10 -3.86 -2.98 -5.16
C LEU A 10 -4.23 -2.58 -6.59
N LEU A 11 -3.62 -1.50 -7.06
CA LEU A 11 -3.81 -1.07 -8.45
C LEU A 11 -3.01 -1.99 -9.36
N PHE A 12 -3.58 -2.39 -10.48
CA PHE A 12 -2.88 -3.22 -11.46
C PHE A 12 -3.16 -2.75 -12.87
N ARG A 13 -2.25 -3.09 -13.78
CA ARG A 13 -2.39 -2.80 -15.21
C ARG A 13 -1.85 -3.95 -16.05
N GLU A 14 -2.43 -4.12 -17.23
CA GLU A 14 -1.97 -5.12 -18.18
C GLU A 14 -0.86 -4.54 -19.05
N ARG A 15 0.20 -5.32 -19.27
CA ARG A 15 1.26 -5.01 -20.21
C ARG A 15 1.51 -6.24 -21.08
N PRO A 16 2.10 -6.08 -22.29
CA PRO A 16 2.30 -7.23 -23.18
C PRO A 16 3.08 -8.40 -22.57
N ALA A 17 4.07 -8.10 -21.73
CA ALA A 17 4.91 -9.12 -21.12
C ALA A 17 4.27 -9.75 -19.88
N ALA A 18 3.53 -8.97 -19.08
CA ALA A 18 2.96 -9.44 -17.83
C ALA A 18 2.01 -8.39 -17.25
N VAL A 19 1.14 -8.82 -16.32
CA VAL A 19 0.40 -7.91 -15.46
C VAL A 19 1.39 -7.23 -14.50
N GLU A 20 1.16 -5.97 -14.21
CA GLU A 20 1.96 -5.23 -13.23
C GLU A 20 1.08 -4.72 -12.10
N VAL A 21 1.62 -4.73 -10.89
CA VAL A 21 0.95 -4.19 -9.70
C VAL A 21 1.70 -2.97 -9.19
N PHE A 22 0.96 -2.02 -8.63
CA PHE A 22 1.52 -0.81 -8.07
C PHE A 22 1.75 -0.96 -6.58
N LEU A 23 3.00 -0.81 -6.16
CA LEU A 23 3.40 -0.86 -4.76
C LEU A 23 4.05 0.46 -4.37
N VAL A 24 4.03 0.75 -3.08
CA VAL A 24 4.63 1.96 -2.52
C VAL A 24 5.71 1.62 -1.51
N HIS A 25 6.72 2.47 -1.45
CA HIS A 25 7.82 2.33 -0.51
C HIS A 25 7.57 3.22 0.70
N PRO A 26 7.64 2.68 1.92
CA PRO A 26 7.44 3.49 3.13
C PRO A 26 8.47 4.61 3.23
N GLY A 27 8.02 5.80 3.61
CA GLY A 27 8.90 6.93 3.83
C GLY A 27 9.48 6.95 5.24
N GLY A 28 10.35 7.91 5.48
CA GLY A 28 10.98 8.10 6.76
C GLY A 28 12.33 7.40 6.88
N PRO A 29 13.08 7.73 7.96
CA PRO A 29 14.47 7.29 8.07
C PRO A 29 14.65 5.80 8.31
N PHE A 30 13.65 5.12 8.90
CA PHE A 30 13.77 3.68 9.20
C PHE A 30 13.77 2.82 7.94
N TRP A 31 13.18 3.31 6.84
CA TRP A 31 13.01 2.55 5.61
C TRP A 31 13.90 3.03 4.48
N ALA A 32 14.60 4.15 4.68
CA ALA A 32 15.31 4.86 3.60
C ALA A 32 16.28 3.99 2.81
N ARG A 33 16.91 3.00 3.46
CA ARG A 33 17.91 2.12 2.82
C ARG A 33 17.41 0.71 2.57
N LYS A 34 16.12 0.47 2.80
CA LYS A 34 15.52 -0.86 2.60
C LYS A 34 14.81 -0.89 1.27
N ASP A 35 14.86 -2.02 0.60
CA ASP A 35 14.23 -2.24 -0.69
C ASP A 35 13.45 -3.55 -0.70
N GLN A 36 14.14 -4.70 -0.86
CA GLN A 36 13.46 -5.98 -0.86
C GLN A 36 12.74 -6.21 0.47
N GLY A 37 11.46 -6.64 0.38
CA GLY A 37 10.65 -6.87 1.56
C GLY A 37 10.17 -5.59 2.26
N ALA A 38 10.39 -4.42 1.65
CA ALA A 38 10.03 -3.14 2.25
C ALA A 38 8.74 -2.55 1.68
N TRP A 39 8.38 -2.88 0.44
CA TRP A 39 7.27 -2.27 -0.28
C TRP A 39 5.93 -2.83 0.20
N SER A 40 4.89 -2.07 0.00
CA SER A 40 3.55 -2.36 0.52
C SER A 40 2.48 -1.97 -0.49
N VAL A 41 1.33 -2.62 -0.38
CA VAL A 41 0.09 -2.09 -0.95
C VAL A 41 -0.22 -0.77 -0.23
N PRO A 42 -0.65 0.29 -0.95
CA PRO A 42 -1.13 1.50 -0.29
C PRO A 42 -2.31 1.15 0.64
N LYS A 43 -2.18 1.46 1.91
CA LYS A 43 -3.14 1.03 2.94
C LYS A 43 -3.06 1.90 4.18
N GLY A 44 -4.10 1.85 4.98
CA GLY A 44 -4.09 2.50 6.27
C GLY A 44 -5.23 2.05 7.16
N LEU A 45 -5.30 2.63 8.34
CA LEU A 45 -6.25 2.24 9.37
C LEU A 45 -7.67 2.65 9.01
N VAL A 46 -8.60 1.74 9.23
CA VAL A 46 -10.03 2.01 9.04
C VAL A 46 -10.50 2.91 10.19
N ALA A 47 -11.10 4.05 9.85
CA ALA A 47 -11.63 4.97 10.84
C ALA A 47 -12.95 4.44 11.42
N ALA A 48 -13.31 4.95 12.60
CA ALA A 48 -14.56 4.57 13.24
C ALA A 48 -15.75 4.89 12.31
N GLY A 49 -16.60 3.88 12.05
CA GLY A 49 -17.76 4.03 11.19
C GLY A 49 -17.47 4.08 9.69
N GLU A 50 -16.21 3.93 9.29
CA GLU A 50 -15.82 3.94 7.89
C GLU A 50 -15.94 2.53 7.28
N GLU A 51 -16.48 2.46 6.06
CA GLU A 51 -16.47 1.20 5.31
C GLU A 51 -15.05 0.87 4.85
N GLU A 52 -14.69 -0.40 4.86
CA GLU A 52 -13.32 -0.81 4.54
C GLU A 52 -12.92 -0.46 3.12
N LEU A 53 -13.80 -0.64 2.13
CA LEU A 53 -13.49 -0.26 0.75
C LEU A 53 -13.30 1.27 0.62
N ALA A 54 -14.13 2.04 1.29
CA ALA A 54 -13.99 3.49 1.30
C ALA A 54 -12.64 3.90 1.93
N CYS A 55 -12.23 3.21 3.00
CA CYS A 55 -10.92 3.40 3.61
C CYS A 55 -9.79 3.09 2.63
N ALA A 56 -9.87 1.96 1.93
CA ALA A 56 -8.85 1.57 0.96
C ALA A 56 -8.66 2.64 -0.11
N ARG A 57 -9.75 3.19 -0.62
CA ARG A 57 -9.70 4.23 -1.64
C ARG A 57 -9.16 5.55 -1.08
N ARG A 58 -9.57 5.91 0.14
CA ARG A 58 -9.08 7.13 0.81
C ARG A 58 -7.58 7.04 1.08
N GLU A 59 -7.13 5.92 1.63
CA GLU A 59 -5.71 5.70 1.92
C GLU A 59 -4.87 5.70 0.64
N PHE A 60 -5.39 5.14 -0.45
CA PHE A 60 -4.71 5.19 -1.73
C PHE A 60 -4.47 6.64 -2.16
N ARG A 61 -5.49 7.50 -2.06
CA ARG A 61 -5.35 8.92 -2.39
C ARG A 61 -4.36 9.64 -1.48
N GLU A 62 -4.41 9.37 -0.18
CA GLU A 62 -3.53 10.00 0.79
C GLU A 62 -2.08 9.60 0.60
N GLU A 63 -1.81 8.33 0.33
CA GLU A 63 -0.45 7.81 0.19
C GLU A 63 0.16 8.06 -1.18
N THR A 64 -0.63 8.22 -2.21
CA THR A 64 -0.13 8.36 -3.58
C THR A 64 -0.43 9.70 -4.23
N GLY A 65 -1.49 10.38 -3.80
CA GLY A 65 -1.98 11.57 -4.45
C GLY A 65 -2.80 11.32 -5.71
N PHE A 66 -2.97 10.03 -6.08
CA PHE A 66 -3.73 9.68 -7.27
C PHE A 66 -5.17 9.37 -6.95
N ASP A 67 -6.06 9.69 -7.89
CA ASP A 67 -7.44 9.25 -7.83
C ASP A 67 -7.51 7.84 -8.44
N PRO A 68 -8.02 6.83 -7.70
CA PRO A 68 -8.11 5.48 -8.25
C PRO A 68 -9.21 5.30 -9.30
N GLY A 69 -9.93 6.36 -9.64
CA GLY A 69 -11.01 6.32 -10.61
C GLY A 69 -12.37 6.01 -9.97
N PRO A 70 -13.42 5.89 -10.79
CA PRO A 70 -14.75 5.58 -10.26
C PRO A 70 -14.80 4.20 -9.63
N GLY A 71 -15.61 4.05 -8.59
CA GLY A 71 -15.82 2.77 -7.95
C GLY A 71 -16.65 1.82 -8.79
N GLY A 72 -16.67 0.55 -8.39
CA GLY A 72 -17.51 -0.48 -8.98
C GLY A 72 -16.75 -1.60 -9.70
N GLY A 73 -15.45 -1.44 -9.92
CA GLY A 73 -14.62 -2.47 -10.56
C GLY A 73 -13.67 -3.18 -9.59
N GLU A 74 -13.79 -2.92 -8.31
CA GLU A 74 -12.90 -3.50 -7.31
C GLU A 74 -13.16 -4.99 -7.15
N CYS A 75 -12.08 -5.78 -7.15
CA CYS A 75 -12.12 -7.21 -6.88
C CYS A 75 -11.61 -7.47 -5.47
N ASP A 76 -12.46 -8.06 -4.62
CA ASP A 76 -12.11 -8.34 -3.23
C ASP A 76 -11.10 -9.49 -3.15
N LEU A 77 -9.90 -9.20 -2.65
CA LEU A 77 -8.85 -10.22 -2.44
C LEU A 77 -8.93 -10.85 -1.05
N GLY A 78 -9.90 -10.42 -0.23
CA GLY A 78 -10.04 -10.91 1.13
C GLY A 78 -9.10 -10.23 2.10
N GLU A 79 -9.02 -10.82 3.28
CA GLU A 79 -8.22 -10.25 4.34
C GLU A 79 -7.13 -11.21 4.81
N ILE A 80 -6.08 -10.63 5.35
CA ILE A 80 -4.96 -11.37 5.96
C ILE A 80 -4.65 -10.75 7.31
N ARG A 81 -4.05 -11.53 8.19
CA ARG A 81 -3.55 -11.04 9.46
C ARG A 81 -2.06 -10.76 9.33
N LEU A 82 -1.67 -9.51 9.60
CA LEU A 82 -0.28 -9.10 9.54
C LEU A 82 0.48 -9.61 10.78
N PRO A 83 1.82 -9.71 10.72
CA PRO A 83 2.62 -10.10 11.89
C PRO A 83 2.37 -9.23 13.12
N SER A 84 1.99 -7.97 12.93
CA SER A 84 1.64 -7.05 14.02
C SER A 84 0.32 -7.41 14.72
N GLY A 85 -0.46 -8.34 14.17
CA GLY A 85 -1.79 -8.68 14.65
C GLY A 85 -2.92 -7.89 14.03
N LYS A 86 -2.61 -6.88 13.23
CA LYS A 86 -3.62 -6.12 12.49
C LYS A 86 -4.19 -6.94 11.35
N TRP A 87 -5.46 -6.75 11.05
CA TRP A 87 -6.09 -7.31 9.86
C TRP A 87 -5.95 -6.33 8.70
N LEU A 88 -5.67 -6.85 7.51
CA LEU A 88 -5.59 -6.04 6.29
C LEU A 88 -6.51 -6.65 5.23
N HIS A 89 -7.49 -5.85 4.79
CA HIS A 89 -8.42 -6.20 3.73
C HIS A 89 -8.02 -5.42 2.48
N VAL A 90 -7.83 -6.13 1.36
CA VAL A 90 -7.34 -5.50 0.11
C VAL A 90 -8.27 -5.83 -1.04
N TRP A 91 -8.50 -4.83 -1.88
CA TRP A 91 -9.18 -4.97 -3.17
C TRP A 91 -8.20 -4.67 -4.29
N ALA A 92 -8.34 -5.39 -5.40
CA ALA A 92 -7.60 -5.10 -6.63
C ALA A 92 -8.46 -4.25 -7.55
N LEU A 93 -7.85 -3.30 -8.23
CA LEU A 93 -8.53 -2.40 -9.17
C LEU A 93 -7.65 -2.14 -10.38
N ALA A 94 -8.22 -2.28 -11.57
CA ALA A 94 -7.51 -1.92 -12.80
C ALA A 94 -7.37 -0.41 -12.91
N GLY A 95 -6.17 0.05 -13.22
CA GLY A 95 -5.90 1.47 -13.38
C GLY A 95 -4.46 1.73 -13.75
N ASP A 96 -4.13 2.99 -13.91
CA ASP A 96 -2.77 3.40 -14.25
C ASP A 96 -2.44 4.71 -13.54
N CYS A 97 -1.16 4.92 -13.31
CA CYS A 97 -0.66 6.18 -12.75
C CYS A 97 0.82 6.32 -13.09
N ASP A 98 1.29 7.55 -13.10
CA ASP A 98 2.70 7.86 -13.31
C ASP A 98 3.38 7.97 -11.94
N PRO A 99 4.26 7.03 -11.57
CA PRO A 99 4.89 7.06 -10.24
C PRO A 99 5.71 8.32 -9.98
N THR A 100 6.18 9.01 -11.03
CA THR A 100 6.94 10.24 -10.87
C THR A 100 6.10 11.40 -10.35
N GLN A 101 4.77 11.29 -10.41
CA GLN A 101 3.83 12.30 -9.93
C GLN A 101 3.28 11.98 -8.54
N LEU A 102 3.80 10.97 -7.88
CA LEU A 102 3.34 10.55 -6.57
C LEU A 102 3.48 11.68 -5.54
N ARG A 103 2.43 11.86 -4.74
CA ARG A 103 2.40 12.81 -3.62
C ARG A 103 1.74 12.14 -2.43
N SER A 104 2.53 11.89 -1.41
CA SER A 104 2.06 11.30 -0.16
C SER A 104 1.78 12.38 0.88
N ASN A 105 0.82 12.11 1.77
CA ASN A 105 0.72 12.86 3.01
C ASN A 105 1.95 12.61 3.87
N GLU A 106 2.10 13.39 4.94
CA GLU A 106 3.26 13.34 5.81
C GLU A 106 2.88 12.91 7.23
N PHE A 107 3.88 12.40 7.95
CA PHE A 107 3.77 12.13 9.37
C PHE A 107 4.91 12.79 10.12
N GLU A 108 4.71 13.02 11.42
CA GLU A 108 5.73 13.57 12.31
C GLU A 108 6.42 12.45 13.09
N LEU A 109 7.73 12.62 13.24
CA LEU A 109 8.55 11.66 13.98
C LEU A 109 9.63 12.42 14.71
N GLU A 110 9.92 12.03 15.96
CA GLU A 110 11.08 12.54 16.66
C GLU A 110 12.33 11.94 16.01
N TRP A 111 13.15 12.82 15.42
CA TRP A 111 14.34 12.37 14.73
C TRP A 111 15.45 13.43 14.82
N PRO A 112 16.69 13.09 15.18
CA PRO A 112 17.12 11.74 15.61
C PRO A 112 16.41 11.28 16.91
N PRO A 113 16.45 9.96 17.21
CA PRO A 113 15.84 9.46 18.44
C PRO A 113 16.36 10.18 19.66
N HIS A 114 15.45 10.51 20.58
CA HIS A 114 15.75 11.21 21.86
C HIS A 114 16.36 12.60 21.70
N SER A 115 16.23 13.22 20.52
CA SER A 115 16.78 14.55 20.24
C SER A 115 15.85 15.67 20.69
N GLY A 116 14.58 15.38 20.90
CA GLY A 116 13.57 16.41 21.15
C GLY A 116 13.15 17.15 19.88
N ARG A 117 13.70 16.81 18.73
CA ARG A 117 13.37 17.42 17.44
C ARG A 117 12.33 16.61 16.71
N ARG A 118 11.28 17.28 16.23
CA ARG A 118 10.27 16.63 15.41
C ARG A 118 10.48 17.01 13.95
N SER A 119 10.52 16.00 13.10
CA SER A 119 10.68 16.16 11.66
C SER A 119 9.50 15.54 10.94
N ARG A 120 9.18 16.07 9.75
CA ARG A 120 8.10 15.56 8.93
C ARG A 120 8.68 14.75 7.79
N PHE A 121 8.07 13.58 7.56
CA PHE A 121 8.48 12.67 6.48
C PHE A 121 7.23 12.26 5.70
N PRO A 122 7.34 11.99 4.39
CA PRO A 122 6.22 11.44 3.66
C PRO A 122 5.89 10.03 4.18
N GLU A 123 4.62 9.68 4.22
CA GLU A 123 4.20 8.31 4.54
C GLU A 123 4.76 7.33 3.52
N VAL A 124 4.81 7.75 2.26
CA VAL A 124 5.34 7.00 1.13
C VAL A 124 6.31 7.91 0.38
N ASP A 125 7.52 7.44 0.14
CA ASP A 125 8.53 8.25 -0.54
C ASP A 125 8.63 7.98 -2.04
N ARG A 126 8.15 6.84 -2.51
CA ARG A 126 8.10 6.52 -3.93
C ARG A 126 7.14 5.37 -4.20
N GLY A 127 6.71 5.27 -5.44
CA GLY A 127 5.89 4.18 -5.92
C GLY A 127 6.52 3.55 -7.15
N GLY A 128 6.06 2.37 -7.52
CA GLY A 128 6.55 1.68 -8.70
C GLY A 128 5.61 0.59 -9.19
N TRP A 129 5.75 0.27 -10.45
CA TRP A 129 5.05 -0.83 -11.10
C TRP A 129 5.95 -2.06 -11.15
N PHE A 130 5.43 -3.20 -10.76
CA PHE A 130 6.20 -4.43 -10.68
C PHE A 130 5.46 -5.59 -11.33
N ALA A 131 6.18 -6.34 -12.18
CA ALA A 131 5.73 -7.63 -12.68
C ALA A 131 5.69 -8.65 -11.52
N PRO A 132 5.06 -9.84 -11.71
CA PRO A 132 4.85 -10.76 -10.58
C PRO A 132 6.08 -11.11 -9.77
N ASP A 133 7.18 -11.53 -10.41
CA ASP A 133 8.36 -11.96 -9.65
C ASP A 133 9.04 -10.81 -8.90
N PRO A 134 9.31 -9.64 -9.53
CA PRO A 134 9.79 -8.50 -8.76
C PRO A 134 8.85 -8.08 -7.62
N ALA A 135 7.53 -8.10 -7.86
CA ALA A 135 6.56 -7.74 -6.83
C ALA A 135 6.69 -8.64 -5.59
N ARG A 136 6.86 -9.96 -5.82
CA ARG A 136 7.04 -10.92 -4.72
C ARG A 136 8.29 -10.64 -3.89
N LEU A 137 9.37 -10.21 -4.55
CA LEU A 137 10.62 -9.85 -3.85
C LEU A 137 10.51 -8.53 -3.10
N LYS A 138 9.81 -7.57 -3.66
CA LYS A 138 9.73 -6.21 -3.11
C LYS A 138 8.75 -6.10 -1.94
N ILE A 139 7.64 -6.82 -1.98
CA ILE A 139 6.57 -6.65 -1.00
C ILE A 139 6.96 -7.21 0.37
N GLN A 140 6.46 -6.57 1.41
CA GLN A 140 6.59 -7.07 2.78
C GLN A 140 6.04 -8.49 2.86
N SER A 141 6.79 -9.40 3.51
CA SER A 141 6.48 -10.82 3.50
C SER A 141 5.09 -11.15 4.03
N GLY A 142 4.62 -10.39 5.02
CA GLY A 142 3.28 -10.56 5.56
C GLY A 142 2.15 -10.27 4.59
N GLN A 143 2.42 -9.50 3.53
CA GLN A 143 1.43 -9.16 2.50
C GLN A 143 1.52 -10.05 1.26
N ARG A 144 2.54 -10.90 1.17
CA ARG A 144 2.73 -11.76 -0.02
C ARG A 144 1.51 -12.61 -0.36
N PRO A 145 0.77 -13.17 0.61
CA PRO A 145 -0.44 -13.92 0.28
C PRO A 145 -1.46 -13.15 -0.56
N LEU A 146 -1.53 -11.84 -0.42
CA LEU A 146 -2.43 -11.00 -1.24
C LEU A 146 -2.03 -11.02 -2.70
N LEU A 147 -0.72 -10.93 -2.99
CA LEU A 147 -0.22 -11.04 -4.36
C LEU A 147 -0.54 -12.40 -4.95
N GLU A 148 -0.35 -13.47 -4.18
CA GLU A 148 -0.61 -14.82 -4.66
C GLU A 148 -2.09 -15.03 -4.96
N ARG A 149 -2.99 -14.46 -4.14
CA ARG A 149 -4.43 -14.48 -4.42
C ARG A 149 -4.76 -13.73 -5.70
N PHE A 150 -4.15 -12.57 -5.90
CA PHE A 150 -4.37 -11.77 -7.10
C PHE A 150 -3.86 -12.49 -8.35
N PHE A 151 -2.62 -12.96 -8.35
CA PHE A 151 -2.03 -13.63 -9.51
C PHE A 151 -2.73 -14.97 -9.78
N GLY A 152 -3.13 -15.69 -8.76
CA GLY A 152 -3.80 -16.97 -8.90
C GLY A 152 -5.22 -16.88 -9.46
N ALA A 153 -5.87 -15.74 -9.32
CA ALA A 153 -7.23 -15.51 -9.83
C ALA A 153 -7.25 -15.11 -11.31
N ARG A 154 -6.09 -14.92 -11.93
CA ARG A 154 -5.97 -14.42 -13.32
C ARG A 154 -5.69 -15.54 -14.29
#